data_e2edecc8b2a8d230908a7e1d51480bb1
#
_entry.id   e2edecc8b2a8d230908a7e1d51480bb1
#
_cell.length_a   1.000
_cell.length_b   1.000
_cell.length_c   1.000
_cell.angle_alpha   90.00
_cell.angle_beta   90.00
_cell.angle_gamma   90.00
#
_symmetry.space_group_name_H-M   'P 1'
#
loop_
_entity.id
_entity.type
_entity.pdbx_description
1 polymer ?
#
loop_
_entity_poly.entity_id
_entity_poly.type
_entity_poly.pdbx_seq_one_letter_code
_entity_poly.pdbx_strand_id
1 'polypeptide(L)'
;MSQPVPPNQPQQPYGGQPAEGNPYANQPQPGAPTGNPYGQQPGAPAGNPYGQQPGAPTGNPFADQQPGQFGGGTPFTPAPPARNNIALGVVTALGAAIIAGILYGVIAGSIEREVGYAAVGVGFLVGFAASKVGGSNPVVVGAAALFSLGGVYLGQLVGMSMIMADVAGATFSEVFFDHFDVVTRLWKEESDFMTYLFLALGPIAAIGGAKKAG
;
A
#
# COMPACT_ATOMS: atom_id res chain seq x y z
N MET A 1 36.33 16.65 -49.99
CA MET A 1 36.99 15.32 -50.07
C MET A 1 36.14 14.37 -49.24
N SER A 2 35.32 13.59 -49.96
CA SER A 2 34.37 12.66 -49.36
C SER A 2 35.03 11.28 -49.36
N GLN A 3 35.12 10.63 -48.19
CA GLN A 3 35.63 9.28 -48.09
C GLN A 3 34.52 8.24 -48.42
N PRO A 4 34.81 7.17 -49.14
CA PRO A 4 33.83 6.15 -49.50
C PRO A 4 33.62 5.17 -48.34
N VAL A 5 32.35 4.78 -48.18
CA VAL A 5 31.89 3.74 -47.27
C VAL A 5 32.27 2.35 -47.81
N PRO A 6 32.81 1.43 -47.01
CA PRO A 6 33.10 0.06 -47.49
C PRO A 6 31.86 -0.79 -47.63
N PRO A 7 31.77 -1.73 -48.58
CA PRO A 7 30.61 -2.56 -48.82
C PRO A 7 30.44 -3.67 -47.77
N ASN A 8 29.15 -3.98 -47.44
CA ASN A 8 28.71 -5.08 -46.62
C ASN A 8 29.28 -6.40 -47.06
N GLN A 9 29.94 -7.13 -46.13
CA GLN A 9 30.31 -8.53 -46.32
C GLN A 9 29.12 -9.44 -46.02
N PRO A 10 28.91 -10.51 -46.83
CA PRO A 10 27.89 -11.49 -46.54
C PRO A 10 28.23 -12.35 -45.33
N GLN A 11 27.32 -12.53 -44.42
CA GLN A 11 27.44 -13.47 -43.30
C GLN A 11 27.41 -14.91 -43.82
N GLN A 12 28.44 -15.68 -43.48
CA GLN A 12 28.52 -17.10 -43.75
C GLN A 12 27.56 -17.88 -42.85
N PRO A 13 26.90 -18.94 -43.36
CA PRO A 13 26.11 -19.85 -42.54
C PRO A 13 27.02 -20.68 -41.63
N TYR A 14 26.74 -20.70 -40.36
CA TYR A 14 27.39 -21.61 -39.40
C TYR A 14 27.05 -23.06 -39.74
N GLY A 15 28.05 -23.77 -40.21
CA GLY A 15 28.01 -25.21 -40.42
C GLY A 15 27.89 -25.95 -39.08
N GLY A 16 26.92 -26.86 -38.99
CA GLY A 16 26.71 -27.72 -37.83
C GLY A 16 27.89 -28.66 -37.62
N GLN A 17 28.40 -28.73 -36.40
CA GLN A 17 29.28 -29.77 -35.94
C GLN A 17 28.48 -31.02 -35.56
N PRO A 18 28.96 -32.24 -35.83
CA PRO A 18 28.32 -33.47 -35.37
C PRO A 18 28.41 -33.58 -33.86
N ALA A 19 27.28 -33.88 -33.20
CA ALA A 19 27.24 -34.20 -31.78
C ALA A 19 27.94 -35.51 -31.50
N GLU A 20 29.10 -35.45 -30.90
CA GLU A 20 29.73 -36.63 -30.26
C GLU A 20 28.91 -37.05 -29.05
N GLY A 21 28.70 -38.36 -28.92
CA GLY A 21 27.77 -39.02 -28.01
C GLY A 21 27.93 -38.64 -26.54
N ASN A 22 26.80 -38.35 -25.93
CA ASN A 22 26.67 -38.20 -24.49
C ASN A 22 26.84 -39.59 -23.81
N PRO A 23 27.88 -39.82 -22.97
CA PRO A 23 28.13 -41.10 -22.33
C PRO A 23 27.09 -41.50 -21.28
N TYR A 24 26.13 -40.65 -20.95
CA TYR A 24 25.08 -40.91 -19.96
C TYR A 24 23.72 -41.31 -20.55
N ALA A 25 23.64 -41.55 -21.87
CA ALA A 25 22.36 -41.88 -22.53
C ALA A 25 21.86 -43.30 -22.27
N ASN A 26 22.63 -44.17 -21.60
CA ASN A 26 22.32 -45.59 -21.39
C ASN A 26 22.30 -46.02 -19.91
N GLN A 27 21.82 -45.18 -19.00
CA GLN A 27 21.47 -45.68 -17.66
C GLN A 27 20.00 -46.11 -17.64
N PRO A 28 19.70 -47.34 -17.18
CA PRO A 28 18.31 -47.75 -16.95
C PRO A 28 17.72 -46.91 -15.82
N GLN A 29 16.65 -46.18 -16.11
CA GLN A 29 15.92 -45.42 -15.14
C GLN A 29 15.20 -46.38 -14.18
N PRO A 30 15.46 -46.33 -12.86
CA PRO A 30 14.65 -47.10 -11.90
C PRO A 30 13.21 -46.63 -11.97
N GLY A 31 12.25 -47.57 -12.03
CA GLY A 31 10.82 -47.31 -12.18
C GLY A 31 10.31 -46.33 -11.13
N ALA A 32 9.57 -45.34 -11.60
CA ALA A 32 8.86 -44.41 -10.73
C ALA A 32 7.87 -45.17 -9.83
N PRO A 33 7.82 -44.85 -8.53
CA PRO A 33 6.79 -45.41 -7.65
C PRO A 33 5.42 -44.89 -8.09
N THR A 34 4.56 -45.78 -8.58
CA THR A 34 3.15 -45.52 -8.80
C THR A 34 2.41 -45.52 -7.46
N GLY A 35 2.22 -44.37 -6.88
CA GLY A 35 1.45 -44.26 -5.65
C GLY A 35 1.58 -42.85 -5.05
N ASN A 36 0.62 -41.97 -5.33
CA ASN A 36 0.49 -40.68 -4.65
C ASN A 36 -0.16 -40.91 -3.28
N PRO A 37 0.58 -40.79 -2.15
CA PRO A 37 0.03 -41.05 -0.80
C PRO A 37 -0.95 -39.99 -0.31
N TYR A 38 -1.20 -38.90 -1.06
CA TYR A 38 -2.08 -37.79 -0.69
C TYR A 38 -3.39 -37.74 -1.49
N GLY A 39 -3.77 -38.84 -2.16
CA GLY A 39 -4.96 -38.93 -3.01
C GLY A 39 -6.29 -39.17 -2.31
N GLN A 40 -6.41 -39.05 -0.99
CA GLN A 40 -7.71 -39.13 -0.30
C GLN A 40 -7.87 -37.97 0.68
N GLN A 41 -8.35 -36.85 0.16
CA GLN A 41 -8.89 -35.78 0.97
C GLN A 41 -10.35 -36.12 1.30
N PRO A 42 -10.75 -36.22 2.60
CA PRO A 42 -12.15 -36.40 2.98
C PRO A 42 -12.97 -35.21 2.47
N GLY A 43 -14.16 -35.52 1.95
CA GLY A 43 -15.05 -34.57 1.29
C GLY A 43 -15.30 -33.28 2.09
N ALA A 44 -15.14 -32.16 1.42
CA ALA A 44 -15.52 -30.86 1.93
C ALA A 44 -17.03 -30.80 2.14
N PRO A 45 -17.54 -30.17 3.22
CA PRO A 45 -18.97 -29.97 3.41
C PRO A 45 -19.54 -29.11 2.30
N ALA A 46 -20.56 -29.57 1.60
CA ALA A 46 -21.33 -28.82 0.64
C ALA A 46 -22.06 -27.68 1.37
N GLY A 47 -21.81 -26.41 0.95
CA GLY A 47 -22.66 -25.31 1.35
C GLY A 47 -21.91 -24.02 1.61
N ASN A 48 -21.53 -23.31 0.55
CA ASN A 48 -21.22 -21.90 0.65
C ASN A 48 -22.42 -21.08 0.15
N PRO A 49 -23.21 -20.41 1.03
CA PRO A 49 -24.43 -19.70 0.65
C PRO A 49 -24.20 -18.40 -0.14
N TYR A 50 -22.95 -18.00 -0.37
CA TYR A 50 -22.60 -16.75 -1.05
C TYR A 50 -21.93 -16.95 -2.42
N GLY A 51 -22.09 -18.14 -3.02
CA GLY A 51 -21.44 -18.52 -4.28
C GLY A 51 -22.26 -18.29 -5.54
N GLN A 52 -23.12 -17.29 -5.63
CA GLN A 52 -23.72 -16.89 -6.91
C GLN A 52 -23.06 -15.62 -7.45
N GLN A 53 -21.92 -15.81 -8.09
CA GLN A 53 -21.36 -14.83 -9.02
C GLN A 53 -22.02 -15.08 -10.38
N PRO A 54 -22.64 -14.06 -11.05
CA PRO A 54 -23.21 -14.21 -12.37
C PRO A 54 -22.14 -14.65 -13.37
N GLY A 55 -22.46 -15.63 -14.19
CA GLY A 55 -21.59 -16.36 -15.09
C GLY A 55 -20.55 -15.53 -15.82
N ALA A 56 -19.31 -15.93 -15.66
CA ALA A 56 -18.28 -15.59 -16.60
C ALA A 56 -18.59 -16.24 -17.96
N PRO A 57 -18.34 -15.55 -19.09
CA PRO A 57 -18.55 -16.15 -20.40
C PRO A 57 -17.66 -17.40 -20.56
N THR A 58 -18.30 -18.57 -20.69
CA THR A 58 -17.62 -19.82 -21.02
C THR A 58 -17.28 -19.80 -22.50
N GLY A 59 -16.16 -19.16 -22.81
CA GLY A 59 -15.58 -19.16 -24.13
C GLY A 59 -14.16 -18.65 -24.04
N ASN A 60 -13.21 -19.58 -23.96
CA ASN A 60 -11.80 -19.23 -24.12
C ASN A 60 -11.55 -18.96 -25.62
N PRO A 61 -11.36 -17.69 -26.05
CA PRO A 61 -11.15 -17.37 -27.47
C PRO A 61 -9.83 -17.92 -28.03
N PHE A 62 -9.02 -18.59 -27.20
CA PHE A 62 -7.74 -19.19 -27.59
C PHE A 62 -7.74 -20.74 -27.56
N ALA A 63 -8.91 -21.38 -27.46
CA ALA A 63 -9.01 -22.83 -27.39
C ALA A 63 -8.64 -23.54 -28.70
N ASP A 64 -8.63 -22.84 -29.84
CA ASP A 64 -8.34 -23.38 -31.18
C ASP A 64 -6.91 -23.06 -31.66
N GLN A 65 -6.01 -22.59 -30.83
CA GLN A 65 -4.62 -22.45 -31.24
C GLN A 65 -3.81 -23.70 -30.88
N GLN A 66 -3.41 -24.35 -31.90
CA GLN A 66 -2.56 -25.51 -32.11
C GLN A 66 -1.49 -25.72 -31.01
N PRO A 67 -1.30 -26.97 -30.53
CA PRO A 67 -0.21 -27.29 -29.60
C PRO A 67 1.13 -27.29 -30.35
N GLY A 68 1.86 -26.21 -30.22
CA GLY A 68 3.19 -26.12 -30.79
C GLY A 68 3.73 -24.70 -30.84
N GLN A 69 4.59 -24.40 -29.88
CA GLN A 69 5.47 -23.23 -29.83
C GLN A 69 5.09 -22.12 -28.84
N PHE A 70 5.02 -22.47 -27.55
CA PHE A 70 5.36 -21.48 -26.54
C PHE A 70 6.60 -21.95 -25.80
N GLY A 71 7.72 -21.32 -26.14
CA GLY A 71 8.97 -21.43 -25.39
C GLY A 71 8.74 -21.05 -23.94
N GLY A 72 9.43 -21.74 -23.04
CA GLY A 72 9.32 -21.69 -21.58
C GLY A 72 9.06 -20.33 -20.97
N GLY A 73 7.79 -19.95 -20.85
CA GLY A 73 7.34 -18.92 -19.95
C GLY A 73 7.51 -19.42 -18.52
N THR A 74 8.16 -18.63 -17.67
CA THR A 74 8.22 -18.89 -16.24
C THR A 74 6.81 -19.18 -15.71
N PRO A 75 6.64 -20.23 -14.88
CA PRO A 75 5.32 -20.52 -14.29
C PRO A 75 4.74 -19.26 -13.65
N PHE A 76 3.50 -18.92 -14.00
CA PHE A 76 2.79 -17.85 -13.33
C PHE A 76 2.68 -18.22 -11.84
N THR A 77 3.51 -17.62 -11.00
CA THR A 77 3.29 -17.66 -9.57
C THR A 77 2.02 -16.87 -9.29
N PRO A 78 0.98 -17.48 -8.70
CA PRO A 78 -0.22 -16.73 -8.31
C PRO A 78 0.19 -15.57 -7.43
N ALA A 79 -0.33 -14.37 -7.72
CA ALA A 79 -0.09 -13.21 -6.87
C ALA A 79 -0.52 -13.56 -5.43
N PRO A 80 0.29 -13.22 -4.41
CA PRO A 80 -0.10 -13.46 -3.02
C PRO A 80 -1.47 -12.83 -2.76
N PRO A 81 -2.34 -13.49 -1.97
CA PRO A 81 -3.68 -12.98 -1.69
C PRO A 81 -3.57 -11.58 -1.13
N ALA A 82 -4.32 -10.64 -1.71
CA ALA A 82 -4.36 -9.27 -1.25
C ALA A 82 -4.75 -9.24 0.22
N ARG A 83 -3.95 -8.59 1.05
CA ARG A 83 -4.31 -8.35 2.46
C ARG A 83 -5.57 -7.51 2.50
N ASN A 84 -6.66 -8.07 2.98
CA ASN A 84 -7.96 -7.40 3.02
C ASN A 84 -8.55 -7.49 4.43
N ASN A 85 -7.84 -6.95 5.42
CA ASN A 85 -8.32 -6.87 6.79
C ASN A 85 -8.79 -5.45 7.10
N ILE A 86 -10.03 -5.13 6.68
CA ILE A 86 -10.63 -3.80 6.80
C ILE A 86 -10.63 -3.32 8.26
N ALA A 87 -11.05 -4.18 9.19
CA ALA A 87 -11.13 -3.81 10.60
C ALA A 87 -9.76 -3.40 11.16
N LEU A 88 -8.73 -4.19 10.88
CA LEU A 88 -7.38 -3.89 11.32
C LEU A 88 -6.82 -2.63 10.64
N GLY A 89 -7.13 -2.42 9.37
CA GLY A 89 -6.76 -1.20 8.64
C GLY A 89 -7.38 0.06 9.24
N VAL A 90 -8.67 0.00 9.60
CA VAL A 90 -9.38 1.13 10.23
C VAL A 90 -8.82 1.43 11.62
N VAL A 91 -8.59 0.40 12.45
CA VAL A 91 -7.98 0.58 13.79
C VAL A 91 -6.57 1.15 13.67
N THR A 92 -5.78 0.67 12.70
CA THR A 92 -4.44 1.21 12.43
C THR A 92 -4.50 2.67 11.97
N ALA A 93 -5.47 3.04 11.14
CA ALA A 93 -5.68 4.42 10.72
C ALA A 93 -5.95 5.34 11.91
N LEU A 94 -6.84 4.92 12.82
CA LEU A 94 -7.14 5.69 14.03
C LEU A 94 -5.91 5.83 14.94
N GLY A 95 -5.22 4.72 15.25
CA GLY A 95 -4.02 4.74 16.09
C GLY A 95 -2.90 5.60 15.49
N ALA A 96 -2.66 5.46 14.18
CA ALA A 96 -1.67 6.27 13.46
C ALA A 96 -2.04 7.77 13.46
N ALA A 97 -3.33 8.11 13.32
CA ALA A 97 -3.79 9.49 13.34
C ALA A 97 -3.57 10.15 14.71
N ILE A 98 -3.85 9.43 15.79
CA ILE A 98 -3.63 9.92 17.16
C ILE A 98 -2.12 10.13 17.41
N ILE A 99 -1.31 9.13 17.12
CA ILE A 99 0.14 9.20 17.36
C ILE A 99 0.79 10.29 16.51
N ALA A 100 0.51 10.31 15.20
CA ALA A 100 1.09 11.30 14.31
C ALA A 100 0.56 12.72 14.61
N GLY A 101 -0.70 12.86 15.00
CA GLY A 101 -1.29 14.12 15.42
C GLY A 101 -0.62 14.68 16.68
N ILE A 102 -0.45 13.85 17.72
CA ILE A 102 0.22 14.28 18.95
C ILE A 102 1.68 14.68 18.66
N LEU A 103 2.42 13.87 17.89
CA LEU A 103 3.80 14.19 17.52
C LEU A 103 3.88 15.52 16.75
N TYR A 104 2.95 15.73 15.80
CA TYR A 104 2.85 16.99 15.08
C TYR A 104 2.60 18.16 16.04
N GLY A 105 1.65 18.04 16.96
CA GLY A 105 1.31 19.09 17.92
C GLY A 105 2.48 19.40 18.87
N VAL A 106 3.18 18.37 19.37
CA VAL A 106 4.36 18.56 20.22
C VAL A 106 5.47 19.29 19.47
N ILE A 107 5.72 18.94 18.21
CA ILE A 107 6.72 19.65 17.39
C ILE A 107 6.31 21.10 17.18
N ALA A 108 5.07 21.37 16.76
CA ALA A 108 4.57 22.71 16.51
C ALA A 108 4.60 23.58 17.77
N GLY A 109 4.17 23.05 18.92
CA GLY A 109 4.22 23.72 20.21
C GLY A 109 5.65 24.02 20.68
N SER A 110 6.58 23.09 20.46
CA SER A 110 7.99 23.26 20.88
C SER A 110 8.75 24.33 20.09
N ILE A 111 8.35 24.58 18.84
CA ILE A 111 8.97 25.62 17.99
C ILE A 111 8.14 26.89 17.93
N GLU A 112 7.03 26.94 18.67
CA GLU A 112 6.09 28.07 18.74
C GLU A 112 5.64 28.55 17.34
N ARG A 113 5.49 27.61 16.40
CA ARG A 113 5.11 27.91 15.02
C ARG A 113 4.18 26.86 14.45
N GLU A 114 3.21 27.31 13.68
CA GLU A 114 2.41 26.41 12.87
C GLU A 114 3.24 25.88 11.69
N VAL A 115 3.36 24.57 11.63
CA VAL A 115 4.10 23.85 10.57
C VAL A 115 3.09 23.20 9.63
N GLY A 116 2.40 24.00 8.81
CA GLY A 116 1.32 23.54 7.97
C GLY A 116 1.67 22.35 7.08
N TYR A 117 2.89 22.31 6.51
CA TYR A 117 3.32 21.17 5.68
C TYR A 117 3.48 19.86 6.47
N ALA A 118 3.62 19.91 7.81
CA ALA A 118 3.64 18.69 8.63
C ALA A 118 2.29 17.96 8.61
N ALA A 119 1.19 18.67 8.38
CA ALA A 119 -0.13 18.08 8.18
C ALA A 119 -0.15 17.08 7.01
N VAL A 120 0.60 17.37 5.94
CA VAL A 120 0.79 16.45 4.81
C VAL A 120 1.51 15.19 5.25
N GLY A 121 2.54 15.32 6.10
CA GLY A 121 3.25 14.19 6.70
C GLY A 121 2.34 13.31 7.55
N VAL A 122 1.53 13.92 8.42
CA VAL A 122 0.52 13.20 9.25
C VAL A 122 -0.43 12.42 8.34
N GLY A 123 -1.03 13.08 7.36
CA GLY A 123 -1.94 12.41 6.42
C GLY A 123 -1.29 11.23 5.71
N PHE A 124 -0.12 11.45 5.11
CA PHE A 124 0.61 10.41 4.40
C PHE A 124 0.90 9.19 5.29
N LEU A 125 1.39 9.41 6.51
CA LEU A 125 1.70 8.32 7.46
C LEU A 125 0.45 7.53 7.84
N VAL A 126 -0.67 8.21 8.11
CA VAL A 126 -1.94 7.55 8.43
C VAL A 126 -2.42 6.68 7.28
N GLY A 127 -2.44 7.21 6.05
CA GLY A 127 -2.86 6.46 4.87
C GLY A 127 -1.94 5.29 4.56
N PHE A 128 -0.63 5.50 4.63
CA PHE A 128 0.37 4.46 4.40
C PHE A 128 0.25 3.32 5.42
N ALA A 129 0.21 3.63 6.72
CA ALA A 129 0.12 2.63 7.77
C ALA A 129 -1.19 1.82 7.68
N ALA A 130 -2.32 2.50 7.50
CA ALA A 130 -3.62 1.88 7.37
C ALA A 130 -3.68 0.88 6.20
N SER A 131 -3.21 1.30 5.02
CA SER A 131 -3.24 0.46 3.82
C SER A 131 -2.18 -0.64 3.83
N LYS A 132 -1.04 -0.42 4.49
CA LYS A 132 -0.03 -1.46 4.68
C LYS A 132 -0.54 -2.63 5.49
N VAL A 133 -1.42 -2.37 6.44
CA VAL A 133 -2.01 -3.38 7.35
C VAL A 133 -3.34 -3.91 6.83
N GLY A 134 -4.22 -3.02 6.38
CA GLY A 134 -5.59 -3.35 5.99
C GLY A 134 -5.81 -3.59 4.50
N GLY A 135 -4.79 -3.32 3.68
CA GLY A 135 -4.90 -3.34 2.22
C GLY A 135 -5.48 -2.05 1.64
N SER A 136 -5.42 -1.92 0.31
CA SER A 136 -5.89 -0.73 -0.43
C SER A 136 -7.41 -0.71 -0.67
N ASN A 137 -8.19 -1.26 0.27
CA ASN A 137 -9.65 -1.25 0.18
C ASN A 137 -10.17 0.20 0.31
N PRO A 138 -11.15 0.62 -0.51
CA PRO A 138 -11.72 1.97 -0.46
C PRO A 138 -12.22 2.39 0.94
N VAL A 139 -12.74 1.45 1.73
CA VAL A 139 -13.18 1.71 3.11
C VAL A 139 -11.99 2.07 4.01
N VAL A 140 -10.87 1.35 3.90
CA VAL A 140 -9.65 1.64 4.66
C VAL A 140 -9.07 2.99 4.26
N VAL A 141 -9.02 3.27 2.95
CA VAL A 141 -8.53 4.56 2.42
C VAL A 141 -9.41 5.71 2.87
N GLY A 142 -10.74 5.55 2.81
CA GLY A 142 -11.71 6.56 3.26
C GLY A 142 -11.59 6.81 4.77
N ALA A 143 -11.49 5.76 5.58
CA ALA A 143 -11.28 5.88 7.02
C ALA A 143 -9.95 6.58 7.34
N ALA A 144 -8.86 6.23 6.64
CA ALA A 144 -7.56 6.87 6.79
C ALA A 144 -7.62 8.37 6.46
N ALA A 145 -8.32 8.75 5.39
CA ALA A 145 -8.53 10.15 5.02
C ALA A 145 -9.32 10.91 6.11
N LEU A 146 -10.39 10.31 6.62
CA LEU A 146 -11.21 10.91 7.68
C LEU A 146 -10.41 11.06 8.99
N PHE A 147 -9.71 10.00 9.41
CA PHE A 147 -8.92 10.06 10.65
C PHE A 147 -7.69 10.94 10.52
N SER A 148 -7.10 11.08 9.33
CA SER A 148 -6.00 12.02 9.13
C SER A 148 -6.42 13.47 9.35
N LEU A 149 -7.63 13.85 8.92
CA LEU A 149 -8.20 15.15 9.20
C LEU A 149 -8.34 15.38 10.72
N GLY A 150 -8.88 14.38 11.45
CA GLY A 150 -8.96 14.43 12.90
C GLY A 150 -7.58 14.48 13.58
N GLY A 151 -6.60 13.75 13.06
CA GLY A 151 -5.23 13.74 13.56
C GLY A 151 -4.52 15.08 13.39
N VAL A 152 -4.67 15.72 12.22
CA VAL A 152 -4.12 17.07 11.98
C VAL A 152 -4.77 18.08 12.91
N TYR A 153 -6.11 18.06 13.03
CA TYR A 153 -6.84 18.94 13.94
C TYR A 153 -6.42 18.74 15.40
N LEU A 154 -6.31 17.48 15.84
CA LEU A 154 -5.81 17.16 17.19
C LEU A 154 -4.40 17.73 17.40
N GLY A 155 -3.51 17.59 16.44
CA GLY A 155 -2.16 18.14 16.51
C GLY A 155 -2.14 19.66 16.64
N GLN A 156 -2.97 20.37 15.90
CA GLN A 156 -3.11 21.84 16.03
C GLN A 156 -3.60 22.24 17.43
N LEU A 157 -4.59 21.52 17.99
CA LEU A 157 -5.05 21.77 19.36
C LEU A 157 -3.98 21.46 20.41
N VAL A 158 -3.22 20.38 20.24
CA VAL A 158 -2.10 20.04 21.13
C VAL A 158 -1.02 21.12 21.10
N GLY A 159 -0.62 21.55 19.88
CA GLY A 159 0.39 22.60 19.72
C GLY A 159 -0.05 23.92 20.33
N MET A 160 -1.29 24.33 20.07
CA MET A 160 -1.88 25.56 20.64
C MET A 160 -1.95 25.49 22.17
N SER A 161 -2.35 24.34 22.74
CA SER A 161 -2.39 24.16 24.18
C SER A 161 -1.01 24.24 24.83
N MET A 162 0.04 23.76 24.17
CA MET A 162 1.42 23.88 24.66
C MET A 162 1.85 25.36 24.71
N ILE A 163 1.60 26.11 23.62
CA ILE A 163 1.94 27.54 23.56
C ILE A 163 1.16 28.32 24.63
N MET A 164 -0.14 28.05 24.77
CA MET A 164 -0.97 28.69 25.80
C MET A 164 -0.47 28.37 27.20
N ALA A 165 -0.09 27.12 27.48
CA ALA A 165 0.43 26.70 28.78
C ALA A 165 1.72 27.45 29.13
N ASP A 166 2.63 27.59 28.18
CA ASP A 166 3.89 28.31 28.34
C ASP A 166 3.64 29.81 28.64
N VAL A 167 2.81 30.46 27.84
CA VAL A 167 2.46 31.88 28.03
C VAL A 167 1.73 32.14 29.35
N ALA A 168 0.84 31.24 29.78
CA ALA A 168 0.06 31.38 31.00
C ALA A 168 0.83 30.95 32.28
N GLY A 169 1.98 30.28 32.12
CA GLY A 169 2.69 29.64 33.24
C GLY A 169 1.90 28.49 33.87
N ALA A 170 1.04 27.84 33.08
CA ALA A 170 0.19 26.72 33.47
C ALA A 170 0.75 25.39 32.94
N THR A 171 0.16 24.28 33.34
CA THR A 171 0.54 22.99 32.79
C THR A 171 -0.23 22.68 31.50
N PHE A 172 0.37 21.90 30.59
CA PHE A 172 -0.32 21.43 29.38
C PHE A 172 -1.64 20.71 29.69
N SER A 173 -1.65 19.86 30.71
CA SER A 173 -2.84 19.10 31.11
C SER A 173 -3.98 20.00 31.58
N GLU A 174 -3.68 21.03 32.33
CA GLU A 174 -4.67 22.03 32.79
C GLU A 174 -5.28 22.76 31.58
N VAL A 175 -4.44 23.27 30.66
CA VAL A 175 -4.93 23.97 29.48
C VAL A 175 -5.71 23.05 28.55
N PHE A 176 -5.19 21.86 28.28
CA PHE A 176 -5.81 20.96 27.29
C PHE A 176 -7.09 20.28 27.80
N PHE A 177 -7.16 19.89 29.10
CA PHE A 177 -8.33 19.18 29.62
C PHE A 177 -9.32 20.09 30.35
N ASP A 178 -8.85 21.03 31.17
CA ASP A 178 -9.75 21.86 31.98
C ASP A 178 -10.25 23.10 31.23
N HIS A 179 -9.47 23.56 30.19
CA HIS A 179 -9.80 24.73 29.40
C HIS A 179 -9.93 24.41 27.89
N PHE A 180 -10.37 23.21 27.55
CA PHE A 180 -10.51 22.76 26.16
C PHE A 180 -11.44 23.65 25.31
N ASP A 181 -12.49 24.23 25.93
CA ASP A 181 -13.38 25.17 25.28
C ASP A 181 -12.65 26.46 24.86
N VAL A 182 -11.73 26.95 25.68
CA VAL A 182 -10.88 28.12 25.37
C VAL A 182 -9.94 27.80 24.22
N VAL A 183 -9.27 26.63 24.25
CA VAL A 183 -8.37 26.18 23.18
C VAL A 183 -9.10 26.10 21.85
N THR A 184 -10.28 25.48 21.82
CA THR A 184 -11.07 25.34 20.57
C THR A 184 -11.62 26.66 20.06
N ARG A 185 -11.96 27.59 20.96
CA ARG A 185 -12.39 28.95 20.58
C ARG A 185 -11.24 29.72 19.96
N LEU A 186 -10.08 29.73 20.63
CA LEU A 186 -8.88 30.40 20.14
C LEU A 186 -8.43 29.83 18.82
N TRP A 187 -8.46 28.50 18.66
CA TRP A 187 -8.16 27.85 17.40
C TRP A 187 -9.05 28.37 16.25
N LYS A 188 -10.35 28.57 16.50
CA LYS A 188 -11.28 29.12 15.50
C LYS A 188 -10.99 30.58 15.17
N GLU A 189 -10.61 31.37 16.17
CA GLU A 189 -10.31 32.80 16.01
C GLU A 189 -9.00 33.03 15.26
N GLU A 190 -7.99 32.19 15.51
CA GLU A 190 -6.67 32.27 14.87
C GLU A 190 -6.60 31.51 13.52
N SER A 191 -7.59 30.64 13.23
CA SER A 191 -7.58 29.87 11.99
C SER A 191 -7.83 30.77 10.78
N ASP A 192 -6.86 30.78 9.89
CA ASP A 192 -6.89 31.48 8.60
C ASP A 192 -7.15 30.51 7.42
N PHE A 193 -7.15 31.06 6.21
CA PHE A 193 -7.29 30.25 4.99
C PHE A 193 -6.22 29.15 4.88
N MET A 194 -4.99 29.43 5.32
CA MET A 194 -3.87 28.46 5.24
C MET A 194 -4.09 27.30 6.22
N THR A 195 -4.59 27.57 7.42
CA THR A 195 -4.92 26.54 8.41
C THR A 195 -5.94 25.54 7.84
N TYR A 196 -7.02 26.04 7.23
CA TYR A 196 -8.01 25.15 6.58
C TYR A 196 -7.46 24.45 5.35
N LEU A 197 -6.60 25.10 4.57
CA LEU A 197 -5.94 24.48 3.43
C LEU A 197 -5.07 23.29 3.86
N PHE A 198 -4.24 23.47 4.88
CA PHE A 198 -3.41 22.41 5.42
C PHE A 198 -4.22 21.28 6.07
N LEU A 199 -5.32 21.63 6.73
CA LEU A 199 -6.26 20.65 7.26
C LEU A 199 -6.84 19.77 6.13
N ALA A 200 -7.19 20.35 4.99
CA ALA A 200 -7.70 19.63 3.82
C ALA A 200 -6.62 18.82 3.09
N LEU A 201 -5.36 19.24 3.16
CA LEU A 201 -4.23 18.50 2.55
C LEU A 201 -3.94 17.19 3.28
N GLY A 202 -4.26 17.07 4.58
CA GLY A 202 -4.12 15.83 5.34
C GLY A 202 -4.83 14.64 4.69
N PRO A 203 -6.15 14.69 4.45
CA PRO A 203 -6.89 13.64 3.73
C PRO A 203 -6.35 13.32 2.35
N ILE A 204 -5.95 14.35 1.58
CA ILE A 204 -5.36 14.16 0.24
C ILE A 204 -4.05 13.38 0.33
N ALA A 205 -3.21 13.75 1.28
CA ALA A 205 -1.95 13.06 1.54
C ALA A 205 -2.17 11.62 2.03
N ALA A 206 -3.24 11.37 2.82
CA ALA A 206 -3.59 10.02 3.26
C ALA A 206 -3.96 9.11 2.08
N ILE A 207 -4.70 9.61 1.10
CA ILE A 207 -5.00 8.88 -0.13
C ILE A 207 -3.70 8.58 -0.90
N GLY A 208 -2.77 9.54 -0.96
CA GLY A 208 -1.44 9.35 -1.56
C GLY A 208 -0.62 8.28 -0.85
N GLY A 209 -0.57 8.32 0.48
CA GLY A 209 0.10 7.32 1.32
C GLY A 209 -0.49 5.92 1.15
N ALA A 210 -1.82 5.82 1.08
CA ALA A 210 -2.53 4.57 0.85
C ALA A 210 -2.15 3.93 -0.49
N LYS A 211 -2.10 4.71 -1.56
CA LYS A 211 -1.68 4.24 -2.89
C LYS A 211 -0.22 3.80 -2.92
N LYS A 212 0.64 4.39 -2.11
CA LYS A 212 2.05 4.02 -2.03
C LYS A 212 2.26 2.72 -1.24
N ALA A 213 1.35 2.37 -0.36
CA ALA A 213 1.41 1.17 0.48
C ALA A 213 0.93 -0.10 -0.22
N GLY A 214 0.01 0.03 -1.20
CA GLY A 214 -0.57 -1.07 -2.01
C GLY A 214 0.12 -1.20 -3.32
#